data_f4988e6267365a4749397b703d6f56ec
#
_entry.id   f4988e6267365a4749397b703d6f56ec
#
_cell.length_a   1.000
_cell.length_b   1.000
_cell.length_c   1.000
_cell.angle_alpha   90.00
_cell.angle_beta   90.00
_cell.angle_gamma   90.00
#
_symmetry.space_group_name_H-M   'P 1'
#
loop_
_entity.id
_entity.type
_entity.pdbx_description
1 polymer ?
#
loop_
_entity_poly.entity_id
_entity_poly.type
_entity_poly.pdbx_seq_one_letter_code
_entity_poly.pdbx_strand_id
1 'polypeptide(L)'
;MTRDIAVVAFAQSDHRRTTDELSEVEMLMPVLHGVREQTGLKTADIGFTCSGSSDYLAGRAFSFTLALDGVGAWPPISESHVEMDGAWALYEAWTKLLTGDADTALVYSYGKSSPGSV
;
A
#
# COMPACT_ATOMS: atom_id res chain seq x y z
N MET A 1 24.75 11.26 -3.76
CA MET A 1 24.67 10.33 -4.92
C MET A 1 23.24 9.82 -5.05
N THR A 2 22.70 9.90 -6.24
CA THR A 2 21.39 9.34 -6.54
C THR A 2 21.54 7.94 -7.13
N ARG A 3 20.55 7.09 -6.90
CA ARG A 3 20.48 5.77 -7.51
C ARG A 3 19.27 5.68 -8.41
N ASP A 4 19.32 4.80 -9.38
CA ASP A 4 18.19 4.52 -10.24
C ASP A 4 17.21 3.62 -9.51
N ILE A 5 15.93 3.92 -9.65
CA ILE A 5 14.85 3.17 -9.00
C ILE A 5 13.92 2.63 -10.07
N ALA A 6 13.61 1.35 -9.99
CA ALA A 6 12.76 0.68 -10.95
C ALA A 6 11.48 0.18 -10.30
N VAL A 7 10.38 0.28 -11.03
CA VAL A 7 9.12 -0.40 -10.67
C VAL A 7 9.19 -1.79 -11.28
N VAL A 8 9.22 -2.82 -10.43
CA VAL A 8 9.44 -4.20 -10.87
C VAL A 8 8.17 -5.04 -10.88
N ALA A 9 7.09 -4.56 -10.29
CA ALA A 9 5.81 -5.25 -10.30
C ALA A 9 4.68 -4.25 -10.07
N PHE A 10 3.52 -4.57 -10.61
CA PHE A 10 2.33 -3.74 -10.46
C PHE A 10 1.08 -4.62 -10.53
N ALA A 11 0.11 -4.32 -9.68
CA ALA A 11 -1.21 -4.96 -9.72
C ALA A 11 -2.26 -3.97 -9.22
N GLN A 12 -3.47 -4.10 -9.73
CA GLN A 12 -4.59 -3.30 -9.28
C GLN A 12 -5.89 -4.09 -9.40
N SER A 13 -6.86 -3.74 -8.57
CA SER A 13 -8.21 -4.29 -8.68
C SER A 13 -9.03 -3.52 -9.72
N ASP A 14 -10.18 -4.07 -10.10
CA ASP A 14 -11.11 -3.36 -10.96
C ASP A 14 -11.65 -2.12 -10.23
N HIS A 15 -11.73 -1.01 -10.94
CA HIS A 15 -12.32 0.20 -10.40
C HIS A 15 -13.84 0.12 -10.47
N ARG A 16 -14.47 0.38 -9.33
CA ARG A 16 -15.94 0.38 -9.22
C ARG A 16 -16.37 1.64 -8.51
N ARG A 17 -17.58 2.08 -8.83
CA ARG A 17 -18.17 3.24 -8.16
C ARG A 17 -18.40 2.97 -6.68
N THR A 18 -18.90 1.80 -6.36
CA THR A 18 -19.11 1.34 -4.99
C THR A 18 -18.78 -0.14 -4.89
N THR A 19 -18.36 -0.56 -3.70
CA THR A 19 -18.12 -1.97 -3.38
C THR A 19 -18.69 -2.24 -2.01
N ASP A 20 -19.82 -2.91 -1.94
CA ASP A 20 -20.51 -3.19 -0.69
C ASP A 20 -20.18 -4.58 -0.14
N GLU A 21 -19.67 -5.47 -0.99
CA GLU A 21 -19.43 -6.88 -0.67
C GLU A 21 -18.07 -7.13 -0.03
N LEU A 22 -17.08 -6.27 -0.28
CA LEU A 22 -15.71 -6.49 0.16
C LEU A 22 -15.26 -5.39 1.11
N SER A 23 -14.52 -5.78 2.14
CA SER A 23 -13.79 -4.83 2.99
C SER A 23 -12.55 -4.32 2.28
N GLU A 24 -11.91 -3.28 2.81
CA GLU A 24 -10.65 -2.77 2.28
C GLU A 24 -9.58 -3.85 2.22
N VAL A 25 -9.49 -4.67 3.27
CA VAL A 25 -8.51 -5.78 3.31
C VAL A 25 -8.81 -6.80 2.23
N GLU A 26 -10.08 -7.17 2.06
CA GLU A 26 -10.48 -8.13 1.03
C GLU A 26 -10.23 -7.62 -0.38
N MET A 27 -10.34 -6.31 -0.60
CA MET A 27 -10.00 -5.69 -1.88
C MET A 27 -8.50 -5.67 -2.13
N LEU A 28 -7.72 -5.47 -1.09
CA LEU A 28 -6.27 -5.31 -1.17
C LEU A 28 -5.52 -6.64 -1.28
N MET A 29 -6.00 -7.69 -0.63
CA MET A 29 -5.31 -8.98 -0.58
C MET A 29 -4.94 -9.55 -1.95
N PRO A 30 -5.86 -9.64 -2.93
CA PRO A 30 -5.49 -10.17 -4.25
C PRO A 30 -4.44 -9.34 -4.96
N VAL A 31 -4.45 -8.03 -4.77
CA VAL A 31 -3.50 -7.11 -5.38
C VAL A 31 -2.11 -7.33 -4.81
N LEU A 32 -2.00 -7.41 -3.49
CA LEU A 32 -0.73 -7.69 -2.82
C LEU A 32 -0.20 -9.08 -3.20
N HIS A 33 -1.08 -10.06 -3.26
CA HIS A 33 -0.71 -11.40 -3.67
C HIS A 33 -0.16 -11.43 -5.11
N GLY A 34 -0.80 -10.69 -6.02
CA GLY A 34 -0.35 -10.57 -7.40
C GLY A 34 1.06 -10.00 -7.52
N VAL A 35 1.36 -8.96 -6.75
CA VAL A 35 2.70 -8.36 -6.74
C VAL A 35 3.73 -9.36 -6.20
N ARG A 36 3.39 -10.11 -5.15
CA ARG A 36 4.28 -11.12 -4.60
C ARG A 36 4.55 -12.26 -5.59
N GLU A 37 3.54 -12.68 -6.31
CA GLU A 37 3.71 -13.71 -7.35
C GLU A 37 4.62 -13.23 -8.48
N GLN A 38 4.48 -11.97 -8.90
CA GLN A 38 5.30 -11.40 -9.96
C GLN A 38 6.78 -11.32 -9.58
N THR A 39 7.08 -11.08 -8.31
CA THR A 39 8.44 -10.82 -7.85
C THR A 39 9.08 -11.99 -7.13
N GLY A 40 8.29 -12.89 -6.54
CA GLY A 40 8.80 -13.91 -5.64
C GLY A 40 9.29 -13.38 -4.29
N LEU A 41 9.09 -12.09 -4.01
CA LEU A 41 9.52 -11.49 -2.76
C LEU A 41 8.56 -11.81 -1.63
N LYS A 42 9.12 -11.97 -0.44
CA LYS A 42 8.38 -12.16 0.82
C LYS A 42 8.37 -10.86 1.59
N THR A 43 7.51 -10.75 2.59
CA THR A 43 7.46 -9.57 3.46
C THR A 43 8.82 -9.22 4.05
N ALA A 44 9.61 -10.24 4.44
CA ALA A 44 10.94 -10.03 5.01
C ALA A 44 11.95 -9.44 4.02
N ASP A 45 11.70 -9.57 2.72
CA ASP A 45 12.58 -9.05 1.68
C ASP A 45 12.32 -7.58 1.36
N ILE A 46 11.25 -7.00 1.91
CA ILE A 46 10.84 -5.62 1.64
C ILE A 46 11.34 -4.74 2.78
N GLY A 47 12.22 -3.80 2.43
CA GLY A 47 12.84 -2.93 3.42
C GLY A 47 11.94 -1.80 3.91
N PHE A 48 10.96 -1.39 3.12
CA PHE A 48 10.06 -0.31 3.49
C PHE A 48 8.69 -0.51 2.83
N THR A 49 7.63 -0.27 3.59
CA THR A 49 6.26 -0.36 3.08
C THR A 49 5.55 0.97 3.34
N CYS A 50 4.92 1.53 2.31
CA CYS A 50 4.19 2.78 2.45
C CYS A 50 2.79 2.65 1.85
N SER A 51 1.80 3.06 2.61
CA SER A 51 0.42 3.07 2.17
C SER A 51 -0.12 4.48 1.97
N GLY A 52 -1.07 4.62 1.07
CA GLY A 52 -1.80 5.87 0.87
C GLY A 52 -3.30 5.63 0.93
N SER A 53 -3.99 6.39 1.75
CA SER A 53 -5.45 6.36 1.85
C SER A 53 -5.94 7.62 2.52
N SER A 54 -7.26 7.82 2.53
CA SER A 54 -7.86 8.96 3.19
C SER A 54 -8.94 8.49 4.17
N ASP A 55 -8.76 8.80 5.44
CA ASP A 55 -9.74 8.47 6.47
C ASP A 55 -11.08 9.17 6.23
N TYR A 56 -11.03 10.39 5.71
CA TYR A 56 -12.24 11.14 5.39
C TYR A 56 -13.10 10.38 4.37
N LEU A 57 -12.48 9.87 3.31
CA LEU A 57 -13.19 9.13 2.30
C LEU A 57 -13.63 7.75 2.78
N ALA A 58 -12.85 7.14 3.64
CA ALA A 58 -13.19 5.84 4.23
C ALA A 58 -14.29 5.94 5.27
N GLY A 59 -14.55 7.14 5.80
CA GLY A 59 -15.58 7.36 6.78
C GLY A 59 -15.22 6.94 8.20
N ARG A 60 -13.93 6.72 8.46
CA ARG A 60 -13.46 6.33 9.81
C ARG A 60 -11.99 6.69 9.98
N ALA A 61 -11.60 6.93 11.23
CA ALA A 61 -10.22 7.25 11.56
C ALA A 61 -9.34 6.00 11.50
N PHE A 62 -8.07 6.22 11.18
CA PHE A 62 -7.04 5.18 11.16
C PHE A 62 -7.40 3.99 10.28
N SER A 63 -8.02 4.25 9.12
CA SER A 63 -8.44 3.19 8.20
C SER A 63 -7.27 2.34 7.72
N PHE A 64 -6.06 2.89 7.66
CA PHE A 64 -4.87 2.18 7.20
C PHE A 64 -4.49 0.99 8.08
N THR A 65 -4.88 0.97 9.35
CA THR A 65 -4.53 -0.12 10.26
C THR A 65 -5.13 -1.45 9.82
N LEU A 66 -6.27 -1.42 9.16
CA LEU A 66 -6.92 -2.63 8.65
C LEU A 66 -6.10 -3.26 7.53
N ALA A 67 -5.43 -2.46 6.73
CA ALA A 67 -4.64 -2.95 5.61
C ALA A 67 -3.36 -3.66 6.06
N LEU A 68 -2.87 -3.37 7.26
CA LEU A 68 -1.67 -4.03 7.79
C LEU A 68 -1.85 -5.54 7.92
N ASP A 69 -3.06 -5.99 8.21
CA ASP A 69 -3.36 -7.42 8.26
C ASP A 69 -3.17 -8.08 6.89
N GLY A 70 -3.57 -7.39 5.83
CA GLY A 70 -3.40 -7.88 4.47
C GLY A 70 -1.94 -7.90 4.02
N VAL A 71 -1.14 -6.95 4.49
CA VAL A 71 0.29 -6.87 4.18
C VAL A 71 1.07 -7.97 4.91
N GLY A 72 0.60 -8.42 6.06
CA GLY A 72 1.32 -9.39 6.87
C GLY A 72 2.43 -8.73 7.68
N ALA A 73 2.06 -7.75 8.49
CA ALA A 73 3.02 -6.92 9.23
C ALA A 73 3.57 -7.58 10.50
N TRP A 74 3.53 -8.88 10.57
CA TRP A 74 4.11 -9.61 11.70
C TRP A 74 5.15 -10.62 11.21
N PRO A 75 6.39 -10.64 11.74
CA PRO A 75 6.90 -9.69 12.75
C PRO A 75 6.89 -8.24 12.23
N PRO A 76 7.03 -7.25 13.12
CA PRO A 76 6.93 -5.83 12.72
C PRO A 76 7.81 -5.48 11.54
N ILE A 77 7.28 -4.66 10.64
CA ILE A 77 7.96 -4.20 9.44
C ILE A 77 8.22 -2.70 9.54
N SER A 78 9.17 -2.20 8.74
CA SER A 78 9.34 -0.76 8.55
C SER A 78 8.23 -0.26 7.63
N GLU A 79 7.33 0.56 8.15
CA GLU A 79 6.18 1.01 7.38
C GLU A 79 5.83 2.46 7.68
N SER A 80 5.15 3.10 6.75
CA SER A 80 4.64 4.45 6.89
C SER A 80 3.28 4.54 6.18
N HIS A 81 2.54 5.56 6.53
CA HIS A 81 1.25 5.85 5.93
C HIS A 81 1.16 7.33 5.56
N VAL A 82 0.60 7.60 4.38
CA VAL A 82 0.33 8.96 3.92
C VAL A 82 -1.18 9.15 3.84
N GLU A 83 -1.69 10.16 4.55
CA GLU A 83 -3.11 10.48 4.57
C GLU A 83 -3.48 11.31 3.33
N MET A 84 -3.23 10.74 2.16
CA MET A 84 -3.60 11.33 0.86
C MET A 84 -3.90 10.21 -0.13
N ASP A 85 -2.95 9.89 -0.98
CA ASP A 85 -3.16 8.89 -2.02
C ASP A 85 -1.88 8.12 -2.33
N GLY A 86 -2.00 7.20 -3.31
CA GLY A 86 -0.89 6.36 -3.72
C GLY A 86 0.26 7.13 -4.36
N ALA A 87 0.00 8.27 -4.98
CA ALA A 87 1.07 9.08 -5.58
C ALA A 87 1.99 9.64 -4.50
N TRP A 88 1.42 10.12 -3.40
CA TRP A 88 2.22 10.60 -2.27
C TRP A 88 2.94 9.46 -1.56
N ALA A 89 2.32 8.29 -1.44
CA ALA A 89 2.97 7.12 -0.89
C ALA A 89 4.16 6.69 -1.76
N LEU A 90 4.00 6.73 -3.07
CA LEU A 90 5.07 6.44 -4.02
C LEU A 90 6.23 7.41 -3.86
N TYR A 91 5.94 8.70 -3.70
CA TYR A 91 6.95 9.72 -3.49
C TYR A 91 7.75 9.46 -2.21
N GLU A 92 7.08 9.12 -1.12
CA GLU A 92 7.76 8.81 0.14
C GLU A 92 8.68 7.60 0.00
N ALA A 93 8.19 6.53 -0.62
CA ALA A 93 8.98 5.33 -0.85
C ALA A 93 10.18 5.62 -1.75
N TRP A 94 9.99 6.41 -2.79
CA TRP A 94 11.06 6.83 -3.69
C TRP A 94 12.17 7.56 -2.93
N THR A 95 11.79 8.46 -2.04
CA THR A 95 12.74 9.19 -1.19
C THR A 95 13.55 8.23 -0.31
N LYS A 96 12.89 7.24 0.29
CA LYS A 96 13.57 6.23 1.12
C LYS A 96 14.58 5.42 0.33
N LEU A 97 14.23 5.05 -0.89
CA LEU A 97 15.13 4.31 -1.76
C LEU A 97 16.29 5.17 -2.25
N LEU A 98 16.04 6.44 -2.57
CA LEU A 98 17.09 7.36 -3.02
C LEU A 98 18.15 7.58 -1.96
N THR A 99 17.76 7.68 -0.70
CA THR A 99 18.70 7.94 0.40
C THR A 99 19.45 6.68 0.83
N GLY A 100 19.05 5.52 0.33
CA GLY A 100 19.67 4.26 0.73
C GLY A 100 19.18 3.70 2.05
N ASP A 101 18.14 4.28 2.64
CA ASP A 101 17.53 3.77 3.87
C ASP A 101 16.89 2.39 3.65
N ALA A 102 16.49 2.10 2.42
CA ALA A 102 15.98 0.81 2.02
C ALA A 102 16.41 0.51 0.59
N ASP A 103 16.47 -0.76 0.23
CA ASP A 103 16.78 -1.20 -1.14
C ASP A 103 15.55 -1.68 -1.89
N THR A 104 14.49 -2.02 -1.17
CA THR A 104 13.22 -2.45 -1.74
C THR A 104 12.08 -1.78 -1.00
N ALA A 105 11.00 -1.49 -1.73
CA ALA A 105 9.81 -0.90 -1.13
C ALA A 105 8.54 -1.47 -1.76
N LEU A 106 7.53 -1.62 -0.94
CA LEU A 106 6.16 -1.92 -1.37
C LEU A 106 5.33 -0.67 -1.15
N VAL A 107 4.65 -0.23 -2.20
CA VAL A 107 3.73 0.90 -2.13
C VAL A 107 2.35 0.40 -2.51
N TYR A 108 1.37 0.69 -1.69
CA TYR A 108 -0.01 0.36 -2.02
C TYR A 108 -0.94 1.49 -1.60
N SER A 109 -2.06 1.57 -2.28
CA SER A 109 -3.12 2.50 -1.91
C SER A 109 -4.47 1.82 -2.11
N TYR A 110 -5.44 2.31 -1.39
CA TYR A 110 -6.79 1.83 -1.51
C TYR A 110 -7.75 2.97 -1.17
N GLY A 111 -8.95 2.84 -1.69
CA GLY A 111 -10.01 3.77 -1.36
C GLY A 111 -11.33 3.04 -1.41
N LYS A 112 -12.12 3.19 -0.37
CA LYS A 112 -13.47 2.68 -0.31
C LYS A 112 -14.34 3.74 0.34
N SER A 113 -14.93 4.59 -0.49
CA SER A 113 -15.73 5.72 -0.02
C SER A 113 -17.19 5.33 0.29
N SER A 114 -17.62 4.13 -0.08
CA SER A 114 -19.01 3.72 0.15
C SER A 114 -19.46 3.80 1.62
N PRO A 115 -18.62 3.54 2.64
CA PRO A 115 -19.05 3.72 4.03
C PRO A 115 -19.04 5.18 4.47
N GLY A 116 -18.40 6.08 3.72
CA GLY A 116 -18.34 7.51 4.03
C GLY A 116 -19.58 8.24 3.61
N SER A 117 -19.68 9.49 4.01
CA SER A 117 -20.84 10.34 3.71
C SER A 117 -20.58 11.30 2.54
N VAL A 118 -19.60 11.03 1.74
CA VAL A 118 -19.24 11.84 0.57
C VAL A 118 -19.92 11.37 -0.69
#